data_777df03c3918abd4b2eba689669ebd7d
#
_entry.id   777df03c3918abd4b2eba689669ebd7d
#
_cell.length_a   1.000
_cell.length_b   1.000
_cell.length_c   1.000
_cell.angle_alpha   90.00
_cell.angle_beta   90.00
_cell.angle_gamma   90.00
#
_symmetry.space_group_name_H-M   'P 1'
#
loop_
_entity.id
_entity.type
_entity.pdbx_description
1 polymer ?
#
loop_
_entity_poly.entity_id
_entity_poly.type
_entity_poly.pdbx_seq_one_letter_code
_entity_poly.pdbx_strand_id
1 'polypeptide(L)'
;YYFTGAFAALNNEACNSSLSFVSVSPRTQDEYMQMFVDISAMNADQFKAYWMDRYQKEKATLDSHTELSDAYRTLLLNSLNKDLAEQLFGITNMTEYAYRTVNKIPRDSVMTDYKKVVPTIEYYNFIPEFICNNPFMLYDGTSIYLISYIQYANFTGEERTVKGEVPDNTADLVKVMGTDKGTLFDLLAAQRLAKPIKEFQPLSDEEIAEAGKISPVFREAFAQMNNKVKQLIEENKKKSGYTVNRVNIAEIPAEELFNAITTPYRGKVVFVDFWATWCGPCKAAMKQSEPVKKDFVGKDVVFLYLAGENSPKGTWEQMIPDIKGEHYRMTDAQWTYICNKFGVQGVPSYMVIAKDGTPKHFQVGFMGAEKMKEMITEELEK
;
A
#
# COMPACT_ATOMS: atom_id res chain seq x y z
N TYR A 1 14.75 1.38 32.06
CA TYR A 1 13.73 2.37 31.72
C TYR A 1 12.47 2.10 32.57
N TYR A 2 11.89 3.15 33.16
CA TYR A 2 10.59 3.04 33.87
C TYR A 2 9.58 3.90 33.11
N PHE A 3 8.44 3.30 32.81
CA PHE A 3 7.31 3.98 32.17
C PHE A 3 6.45 4.64 33.23
N THR A 4 5.85 5.79 32.90
CA THR A 4 4.87 6.52 33.72
C THR A 4 3.58 6.74 32.92
N GLY A 5 2.46 7.00 33.61
CA GLY A 5 1.16 7.23 32.97
C GLY A 5 0.25 6.01 32.99
N ALA A 6 -0.86 6.09 32.27
CA ALA A 6 -1.96 5.11 32.33
C ALA A 6 -1.55 3.66 32.01
N PHE A 7 -0.53 3.47 31.16
CA PHE A 7 -0.05 2.14 30.75
C PHE A 7 1.28 1.75 31.39
N ALA A 8 1.71 2.47 32.46
CA ALA A 8 3.02 2.26 33.07
C ALA A 8 3.20 0.83 33.59
N ALA A 9 2.21 0.26 34.27
CA ALA A 9 2.27 -1.08 34.82
C ALA A 9 2.50 -2.13 33.71
N LEU A 10 1.70 -2.07 32.65
CA LEU A 10 1.78 -3.01 31.51
C LEU A 10 3.11 -2.89 30.77
N ASN A 11 3.57 -1.66 30.50
CA ASN A 11 4.84 -1.44 29.80
C ASN A 11 6.05 -1.88 30.66
N ASN A 12 6.00 -1.64 31.98
CA ASN A 12 7.05 -2.09 32.88
C ASN A 12 7.07 -3.63 32.99
N GLU A 13 5.91 -4.27 33.02
CA GLU A 13 5.80 -5.73 32.97
C GLU A 13 6.39 -6.28 31.66
N ALA A 14 6.02 -5.72 30.51
CA ALA A 14 6.53 -6.14 29.21
C ALA A 14 8.06 -6.05 29.12
N CYS A 15 8.68 -5.02 29.73
CA CYS A 15 10.14 -4.86 29.72
C CYS A 15 10.88 -5.79 30.72
N ASN A 16 10.21 -6.27 31.74
CA ASN A 16 10.84 -7.05 32.83
C ASN A 16 10.36 -8.51 32.89
N SER A 17 9.41 -8.89 32.05
CA SER A 17 8.89 -10.26 32.00
C SER A 17 9.92 -11.23 31.45
N SER A 18 9.92 -12.46 32.00
CA SER A 18 10.65 -13.60 31.44
C SER A 18 10.11 -14.03 30.07
N LEU A 19 8.83 -13.76 29.80
CA LEU A 19 8.18 -13.99 28.50
C LEU A 19 7.81 -12.66 27.88
N SER A 20 8.60 -12.17 26.94
CA SER A 20 8.37 -10.89 26.24
C SER A 20 7.75 -11.04 24.86
N PHE A 21 7.68 -12.27 24.33
CA PHE A 21 7.23 -12.52 22.97
C PHE A 21 6.74 -13.95 22.80
N VAL A 22 5.61 -14.11 22.10
CA VAL A 22 5.04 -15.37 21.61
C VAL A 22 4.73 -15.23 20.12
N SER A 23 5.06 -16.23 19.33
CA SER A 23 4.84 -16.19 17.87
C SER A 23 4.81 -17.60 17.28
N VAL A 24 3.92 -17.83 16.33
CA VAL A 24 3.93 -19.04 15.51
C VAL A 24 5.03 -19.02 14.46
N SER A 25 5.54 -17.85 14.12
CA SER A 25 6.58 -17.67 13.10
C SER A 25 7.92 -18.25 13.52
N PRO A 26 8.73 -18.77 12.59
CA PRO A 26 10.10 -19.18 12.86
C PRO A 26 10.93 -18.05 13.44
N ARG A 27 11.90 -18.40 14.31
CA ARG A 27 12.77 -17.42 15.00
C ARG A 27 14.19 -17.36 14.47
N THR A 28 14.60 -18.41 13.75
CA THR A 28 15.96 -18.53 13.18
C THR A 28 15.91 -18.79 11.68
N GLN A 29 17.01 -18.53 10.99
CA GLN A 29 17.14 -18.80 9.56
C GLN A 29 16.92 -20.29 9.24
N ASP A 30 17.42 -21.18 10.08
CA ASP A 30 17.28 -22.62 9.88
C ASP A 30 15.82 -23.06 10.05
N GLU A 31 15.11 -22.51 11.05
CA GLU A 31 13.68 -22.74 11.21
C GLU A 31 12.86 -22.23 10.02
N TYR A 32 13.22 -21.07 9.44
CA TYR A 32 12.59 -20.58 8.21
C TYR A 32 12.81 -21.51 7.03
N MET A 33 14.04 -22.01 6.86
CA MET A 33 14.32 -22.94 5.77
C MET A 33 13.60 -24.29 5.98
N GLN A 34 13.54 -24.79 7.22
CA GLN A 34 12.79 -26.00 7.53
C GLN A 34 11.28 -25.81 7.28
N MET A 35 10.71 -24.66 7.70
CA MET A 35 9.33 -24.33 7.42
C MET A 35 9.03 -24.36 5.92
N PHE A 36 9.90 -23.80 5.06
CA PHE A 36 9.68 -23.83 3.61
C PHE A 36 9.69 -25.28 3.08
N VAL A 37 10.59 -26.14 3.58
CA VAL A 37 10.58 -27.56 3.22
C VAL A 37 9.26 -28.19 3.61
N ASP A 38 8.80 -27.96 4.85
CA ASP A 38 7.59 -28.56 5.38
C ASP A 38 6.35 -28.16 4.58
N ILE A 39 6.15 -26.84 4.35
CA ILE A 39 4.91 -26.32 3.73
C ILE A 39 4.90 -26.39 2.19
N SER A 40 6.02 -26.68 1.55
CA SER A 40 6.15 -26.61 0.07
C SER A 40 5.25 -27.58 -0.70
N ALA A 41 4.80 -28.65 -0.07
CA ALA A 41 3.95 -29.68 -0.66
C ALA A 41 2.61 -29.86 0.08
N MET A 42 2.28 -28.99 1.03
CA MET A 42 1.05 -29.09 1.81
C MET A 42 -0.18 -28.65 1.02
N ASN A 43 -1.28 -29.38 1.21
CA ASN A 43 -2.61 -28.88 0.87
C ASN A 43 -3.14 -27.89 1.95
N ALA A 44 -4.32 -27.33 1.76
CA ALA A 44 -4.87 -26.32 2.67
C ALA A 44 -5.10 -26.83 4.08
N ASP A 45 -5.58 -28.06 4.25
CA ASP A 45 -5.85 -28.64 5.56
C ASP A 45 -4.56 -28.94 6.31
N GLN A 46 -3.55 -29.47 5.61
CA GLN A 46 -2.23 -29.74 6.17
C GLN A 46 -1.53 -28.44 6.59
N PHE A 47 -1.61 -27.40 5.75
CA PHE A 47 -1.06 -26.08 6.05
C PHE A 47 -1.71 -25.47 7.30
N LYS A 48 -3.04 -25.53 7.39
CA LYS A 48 -3.77 -25.07 8.57
C LYS A 48 -3.38 -25.84 9.82
N ALA A 49 -3.33 -27.17 9.74
CA ALA A 49 -2.93 -28.03 10.86
C ALA A 49 -1.50 -27.74 11.34
N TYR A 50 -0.56 -27.48 10.42
CA TYR A 50 0.81 -27.11 10.73
C TYR A 50 0.89 -25.84 11.59
N TRP A 51 0.21 -24.77 11.20
CA TRP A 51 0.20 -23.52 11.95
C TRP A 51 -0.58 -23.61 13.25
N MET A 52 -1.67 -24.38 13.28
CA MET A 52 -2.43 -24.64 14.51
C MET A 52 -1.61 -25.44 15.54
N ASP A 53 -0.80 -26.41 15.14
CA ASP A 53 0.09 -27.13 16.06
C ASP A 53 1.13 -26.17 16.69
N ARG A 54 1.74 -25.30 15.89
CA ARG A 54 2.65 -24.27 16.41
C ARG A 54 1.95 -23.31 17.36
N TYR A 55 0.74 -22.89 17.02
CA TYR A 55 -0.07 -22.03 17.89
C TYR A 55 -0.34 -22.69 19.24
N GLN A 56 -0.74 -23.96 19.26
CA GLN A 56 -1.02 -24.66 20.52
C GLN A 56 0.25 -24.79 21.40
N LYS A 57 1.41 -24.99 20.81
CA LYS A 57 2.69 -25.00 21.54
C LYS A 57 3.03 -23.66 22.17
N GLU A 58 2.91 -22.57 21.40
CA GLU A 58 3.18 -21.22 21.92
C GLU A 58 2.14 -20.79 22.95
N LYS A 59 0.87 -21.17 22.76
CA LYS A 59 -0.20 -20.92 23.73
C LYS A 59 0.07 -21.68 25.04
N ALA A 60 0.47 -22.93 24.98
CA ALA A 60 0.84 -23.72 26.18
C ALA A 60 2.03 -23.07 26.93
N THR A 61 3.02 -22.54 26.18
CA THR A 61 4.12 -21.77 26.77
C THR A 61 3.58 -20.54 27.49
N LEU A 62 2.72 -19.75 26.87
CA LEU A 62 2.09 -18.58 27.50
C LEU A 62 1.27 -18.97 28.75
N ASP A 63 0.50 -20.04 28.67
CA ASP A 63 -0.34 -20.53 29.78
C ASP A 63 0.49 -21.02 30.98
N SER A 64 1.72 -21.48 30.75
CA SER A 64 2.63 -21.92 31.81
C SER A 64 3.23 -20.80 32.66
N HIS A 65 3.22 -19.55 32.15
CA HIS A 65 3.73 -18.37 32.84
C HIS A 65 2.64 -17.75 33.71
N THR A 66 2.36 -18.42 34.85
CA THR A 66 1.27 -18.02 35.76
C THR A 66 1.53 -16.71 36.51
N GLU A 67 2.75 -16.20 36.48
CA GLU A 67 3.18 -14.93 37.10
C GLU A 67 2.75 -13.71 36.31
N LEU A 68 2.37 -13.87 35.03
CA LEU A 68 1.95 -12.75 34.19
C LEU A 68 0.59 -12.19 34.60
N SER A 69 0.45 -10.86 34.58
CA SER A 69 -0.85 -10.22 34.78
C SER A 69 -1.83 -10.60 33.66
N ASP A 70 -3.14 -10.58 33.97
CA ASP A 70 -4.18 -10.86 32.98
C ASP A 70 -4.11 -9.90 31.79
N ALA A 71 -3.77 -8.63 32.04
CA ALA A 71 -3.64 -7.62 30.99
C ALA A 71 -2.48 -7.95 30.02
N TYR A 72 -1.33 -8.33 30.58
CA TYR A 72 -0.17 -8.65 29.74
C TYR A 72 -0.34 -9.99 29.01
N ARG A 73 -0.92 -11.00 29.69
CA ARG A 73 -1.31 -12.27 29.07
C ARG A 73 -2.26 -12.06 27.90
N THR A 74 -3.27 -11.18 28.05
CA THR A 74 -4.21 -10.83 26.98
C THR A 74 -3.49 -10.18 25.80
N LEU A 75 -2.54 -9.27 26.05
CA LEU A 75 -1.73 -8.65 25.01
C LEU A 75 -0.93 -9.67 24.20
N LEU A 76 -0.24 -10.59 24.89
CA LEU A 76 0.54 -11.64 24.24
C LEU A 76 -0.35 -12.62 23.47
N LEU A 77 -1.51 -13.00 24.01
CA LEU A 77 -2.47 -13.86 23.32
C LEU A 77 -3.02 -13.19 22.06
N ASN A 78 -3.34 -11.90 22.11
CA ASN A 78 -3.77 -11.15 20.92
C ASN A 78 -2.68 -11.11 19.86
N SER A 79 -1.42 -10.90 20.26
CA SER A 79 -0.28 -10.95 19.34
C SER A 79 -0.13 -12.32 18.68
N LEU A 80 -0.29 -13.40 19.45
CA LEU A 80 -0.23 -14.77 18.95
C LEU A 80 -1.38 -15.09 17.99
N ASN A 81 -2.60 -14.67 18.31
CA ASN A 81 -3.76 -14.85 17.45
C ASN A 81 -3.60 -14.10 16.12
N LYS A 82 -3.05 -12.90 16.18
CA LYS A 82 -2.76 -12.09 14.98
C LYS A 82 -1.73 -12.76 14.10
N ASP A 83 -0.61 -13.20 14.67
CA ASP A 83 0.47 -13.89 13.94
C ASP A 83 -0.06 -15.16 13.27
N LEU A 84 -0.84 -15.99 13.99
CA LEU A 84 -1.53 -17.14 13.40
C LEU A 84 -2.40 -16.74 12.20
N ALA A 85 -3.24 -15.71 12.35
CA ALA A 85 -4.14 -15.28 11.30
C ALA A 85 -3.38 -14.80 10.05
N GLU A 86 -2.28 -14.07 10.23
CA GLU A 86 -1.40 -13.62 9.13
C GLU A 86 -0.81 -14.81 8.35
N GLN A 87 -0.34 -15.85 9.06
CA GLN A 87 0.16 -17.06 8.42
C GLN A 87 -0.95 -17.78 7.63
N LEU A 88 -2.14 -17.93 8.24
CA LEU A 88 -3.25 -18.60 7.59
C LEU A 88 -3.77 -17.87 6.34
N PHE A 89 -3.85 -16.54 6.36
CA PHE A 89 -4.19 -15.77 5.15
C PHE A 89 -3.12 -15.87 4.06
N GLY A 90 -1.87 -16.10 4.44
CA GLY A 90 -0.73 -16.22 3.53
C GLY A 90 -0.67 -17.50 2.70
N ILE A 91 -1.54 -18.48 2.92
CA ILE A 91 -1.43 -19.85 2.38
C ILE A 91 -1.01 -19.92 0.91
N THR A 92 -1.71 -19.25 0.01
CA THR A 92 -1.46 -19.34 -1.43
C THR A 92 -0.07 -18.82 -1.81
N ASN A 93 0.33 -17.70 -1.24
CA ASN A 93 1.62 -17.06 -1.54
C ASN A 93 2.77 -17.77 -0.84
N MET A 94 2.56 -18.23 0.38
CA MET A 94 3.59 -18.91 1.17
C MET A 94 3.93 -20.28 0.62
N THR A 95 2.94 -21.07 0.22
CA THR A 95 3.17 -22.40 -0.38
C THR A 95 3.84 -22.27 -1.74
N GLU A 96 3.48 -21.28 -2.55
CA GLU A 96 4.17 -20.98 -3.80
C GLU A 96 5.62 -20.56 -3.57
N TYR A 97 5.85 -19.62 -2.65
CA TYR A 97 7.19 -19.14 -2.33
C TYR A 97 8.07 -20.27 -1.76
N ALA A 98 7.51 -21.10 -0.88
CA ALA A 98 8.18 -22.26 -0.32
C ALA A 98 8.58 -23.27 -1.42
N TYR A 99 7.67 -23.59 -2.33
CA TYR A 99 7.93 -24.47 -3.46
C TYR A 99 9.07 -23.93 -4.33
N ARG A 100 9.04 -22.64 -4.68
CA ARG A 100 10.12 -21.99 -5.45
C ARG A 100 11.46 -22.06 -4.71
N THR A 101 11.46 -21.78 -3.41
CA THR A 101 12.68 -21.74 -2.60
C THR A 101 13.32 -23.13 -2.51
N VAL A 102 12.54 -24.16 -2.20
CA VAL A 102 13.01 -25.56 -2.07
C VAL A 102 13.53 -26.08 -3.41
N ASN A 103 12.85 -25.78 -4.50
CA ASN A 103 13.22 -26.24 -5.84
C ASN A 103 14.16 -25.28 -6.58
N LYS A 104 14.63 -24.20 -5.93
CA LYS A 104 15.54 -23.18 -6.50
C LYS A 104 15.04 -22.58 -7.82
N ILE A 105 13.71 -22.34 -7.90
CA ILE A 105 13.06 -21.77 -9.09
C ILE A 105 13.08 -20.24 -8.98
N PRO A 106 13.65 -19.51 -9.97
CA PRO A 106 13.65 -18.05 -9.98
C PRO A 106 12.23 -17.46 -9.90
N ARG A 107 12.10 -16.29 -9.28
CA ARG A 107 10.81 -15.64 -9.05
C ARG A 107 10.01 -15.40 -10.34
N ASP A 108 10.70 -15.06 -11.42
CA ASP A 108 10.09 -14.69 -12.70
C ASP A 108 9.90 -15.88 -13.65
N SER A 109 10.26 -17.10 -13.22
CA SER A 109 10.09 -18.30 -14.03
C SER A 109 8.68 -18.84 -13.95
N VAL A 110 8.14 -19.32 -15.07
CA VAL A 110 6.90 -20.08 -15.10
C VAL A 110 7.10 -21.44 -14.43
N MET A 111 6.16 -21.85 -13.60
CA MET A 111 6.13 -23.17 -12.97
C MET A 111 5.07 -24.04 -13.64
N THR A 112 5.49 -25.15 -14.25
CA THR A 112 4.57 -26.12 -14.91
C THR A 112 4.07 -27.19 -13.95
N ASP A 113 4.89 -27.54 -12.96
CA ASP A 113 4.64 -28.68 -12.06
C ASP A 113 4.07 -28.28 -10.69
N TYR A 114 3.96 -26.97 -10.42
CA TYR A 114 3.35 -26.46 -9.19
C TYR A 114 1.84 -26.33 -9.33
N LYS A 115 1.13 -27.01 -8.45
CA LYS A 115 -0.31 -26.85 -8.31
C LYS A 115 -0.60 -25.81 -7.21
N LYS A 116 -1.10 -24.66 -7.60
CA LYS A 116 -1.47 -23.59 -6.67
C LYS A 116 -2.45 -24.09 -5.61
N VAL A 117 -2.11 -23.83 -4.35
CA VAL A 117 -2.98 -24.17 -3.23
C VAL A 117 -4.05 -23.09 -3.09
N VAL A 118 -5.29 -23.49 -3.27
CA VAL A 118 -6.46 -22.61 -3.15
C VAL A 118 -7.35 -23.15 -2.03
N PRO A 119 -7.54 -22.41 -0.93
CA PRO A 119 -8.38 -22.85 0.17
C PRO A 119 -9.86 -22.76 -0.19
N THR A 120 -10.67 -23.60 0.44
CA THR A 120 -12.14 -23.52 0.38
C THR A 120 -12.68 -22.51 1.41
N ILE A 121 -13.99 -22.21 1.34
CA ILE A 121 -14.61 -21.28 2.29
C ILE A 121 -14.50 -21.77 3.75
N GLU A 122 -14.57 -23.07 3.97
CA GLU A 122 -14.47 -23.71 5.29
C GLU A 122 -13.09 -23.53 5.91
N TYR A 123 -12.05 -23.37 5.09
CA TYR A 123 -10.70 -23.06 5.58
C TYR A 123 -10.69 -21.80 6.46
N TYR A 124 -11.51 -20.81 6.14
CA TYR A 124 -11.55 -19.51 6.79
C TYR A 124 -12.35 -19.46 8.10
N ASN A 125 -12.83 -20.60 8.61
CA ASN A 125 -13.52 -20.65 9.90
C ASN A 125 -12.66 -20.19 11.11
N PHE A 126 -11.39 -19.93 10.92
CA PHE A 126 -10.52 -19.29 11.92
C PHE A 126 -10.84 -17.80 12.14
N ILE A 127 -11.48 -17.12 11.18
CA ILE A 127 -11.79 -15.68 11.28
C ILE A 127 -12.66 -15.37 12.51
N PRO A 128 -13.83 -15.99 12.71
CA PRO A 128 -14.64 -15.75 13.90
C PRO A 128 -13.92 -16.14 15.19
N GLU A 129 -13.14 -17.21 15.18
CA GLU A 129 -12.49 -17.74 16.38
C GLU A 129 -11.30 -16.88 16.84
N PHE A 130 -10.38 -16.53 15.95
CA PHE A 130 -9.11 -15.90 16.32
C PHE A 130 -9.07 -14.38 16.08
N ILE A 131 -9.99 -13.83 15.31
CA ILE A 131 -9.99 -12.41 14.96
C ILE A 131 -11.17 -11.68 15.58
N CYS A 132 -12.38 -12.20 15.44
CA CYS A 132 -13.60 -11.45 15.72
C CYS A 132 -14.14 -11.66 17.15
N ASN A 133 -13.70 -12.68 17.88
CA ASN A 133 -14.09 -12.92 19.26
C ASN A 133 -13.54 -11.88 20.24
N ASN A 134 -12.51 -11.13 19.83
CA ASN A 134 -11.93 -10.06 20.64
C ASN A 134 -11.92 -8.74 19.84
N PRO A 135 -12.74 -7.73 20.24
CA PRO A 135 -12.79 -6.44 19.55
C PRO A 135 -11.42 -5.72 19.45
N PHE A 136 -10.52 -5.92 20.41
CA PHE A 136 -9.18 -5.33 20.35
C PHE A 136 -8.39 -5.77 19.13
N MET A 137 -8.60 -6.99 18.65
CA MET A 137 -7.97 -7.48 17.42
C MET A 137 -8.34 -6.65 16.18
N LEU A 138 -9.48 -5.99 16.20
CA LEU A 138 -9.99 -5.17 15.10
C LEU A 138 -9.65 -3.68 15.26
N TYR A 139 -9.34 -3.21 16.48
CA TYR A 139 -9.04 -1.80 16.79
C TYR A 139 -7.55 -1.49 16.95
N ASP A 140 -6.69 -2.50 17.05
CA ASP A 140 -5.25 -2.28 17.06
C ASP A 140 -4.79 -1.70 15.71
N GLY A 141 -3.92 -0.69 15.74
CA GLY A 141 -3.40 -0.04 14.52
C GLY A 141 -2.71 -0.99 13.53
N THR A 142 -2.27 -2.15 14.00
CA THR A 142 -1.74 -3.22 13.15
C THR A 142 -2.83 -4.12 12.56
N SER A 143 -4.02 -4.11 13.12
CA SER A 143 -5.18 -4.90 12.66
C SER A 143 -5.75 -4.42 11.33
N ILE A 144 -5.36 -3.25 10.85
CA ILE A 144 -5.69 -2.77 9.50
C ILE A 144 -5.21 -3.78 8.44
N TYR A 145 -4.12 -4.49 8.69
CA TYR A 145 -3.64 -5.55 7.82
C TYR A 145 -4.56 -6.76 7.83
N LEU A 146 -5.06 -7.18 9.00
CA LEU A 146 -6.03 -8.28 9.12
C LEU A 146 -7.34 -7.96 8.38
N ILE A 147 -7.85 -6.75 8.53
CA ILE A 147 -9.04 -6.31 7.79
C ILE A 147 -8.76 -6.32 6.29
N SER A 148 -7.58 -5.87 5.87
CA SER A 148 -7.16 -5.94 4.46
C SER A 148 -7.06 -7.40 3.97
N TYR A 149 -6.48 -8.29 4.74
CA TYR A 149 -6.44 -9.72 4.39
C TYR A 149 -7.85 -10.30 4.23
N ILE A 150 -8.79 -9.96 5.11
CA ILE A 150 -10.19 -10.38 4.99
C ILE A 150 -10.83 -9.81 3.71
N GLN A 151 -10.61 -8.52 3.41
CA GLN A 151 -11.12 -7.90 2.18
C GLN A 151 -10.59 -8.56 0.92
N TYR A 152 -9.31 -8.96 0.93
CA TYR A 152 -8.66 -9.58 -0.22
C TYR A 152 -8.66 -11.11 -0.17
N ALA A 153 -9.26 -11.73 0.85
CA ALA A 153 -9.37 -13.18 0.93
C ALA A 153 -10.12 -13.74 -0.29
N ASN A 154 -9.60 -14.82 -0.84
CA ASN A 154 -10.24 -15.52 -1.95
C ASN A 154 -11.05 -16.70 -1.42
N PHE A 155 -12.27 -16.43 -1.00
CA PHE A 155 -13.16 -17.43 -0.42
C PHE A 155 -13.68 -18.48 -1.41
N THR A 156 -13.69 -18.17 -2.71
CA THR A 156 -14.25 -19.03 -3.74
C THR A 156 -13.19 -19.81 -4.52
N GLY A 157 -11.95 -19.42 -4.42
CA GLY A 157 -10.86 -20.02 -5.20
C GLY A 157 -10.82 -19.60 -6.68
N GLU A 158 -11.75 -18.80 -7.14
CA GLU A 158 -11.78 -18.32 -8.52
C GLU A 158 -10.66 -17.32 -8.80
N GLU A 159 -10.09 -17.33 -10.00
CA GLU A 159 -9.12 -16.32 -10.41
C GLU A 159 -9.80 -14.95 -10.52
N ARG A 160 -9.22 -13.97 -9.83
CA ARG A 160 -9.72 -12.59 -9.89
C ARG A 160 -9.28 -11.95 -11.20
N THR A 161 -10.26 -11.53 -11.99
CA THR A 161 -10.05 -11.00 -13.33
C THR A 161 -9.66 -9.52 -13.38
N VAL A 162 -9.84 -8.78 -12.29
CA VAL A 162 -9.58 -7.33 -12.26
C VAL A 162 -8.47 -6.99 -11.27
N LYS A 163 -7.35 -6.55 -11.80
CA LYS A 163 -6.18 -6.15 -11.01
C LYS A 163 -6.46 -4.78 -10.35
N GLY A 164 -6.47 -4.75 -9.03
CA GLY A 164 -6.58 -3.51 -8.25
C GLY A 164 -7.97 -3.19 -7.70
N GLU A 165 -9.02 -3.91 -8.06
CA GLU A 165 -10.32 -3.77 -7.40
C GLU A 165 -10.38 -4.58 -6.11
N VAL A 166 -10.93 -3.96 -5.05
CA VAL A 166 -11.27 -4.67 -3.82
C VAL A 166 -12.54 -5.47 -4.08
N PRO A 167 -12.48 -6.81 -4.07
CA PRO A 167 -13.65 -7.61 -4.32
C PRO A 167 -14.72 -7.41 -3.25
N ASP A 168 -15.99 -7.50 -3.62
CA ASP A 168 -17.05 -7.57 -2.63
C ASP A 168 -17.20 -9.01 -2.10
N ASN A 169 -16.48 -9.31 -1.05
CA ASN A 169 -16.52 -10.61 -0.37
C ASN A 169 -17.60 -10.69 0.71
N THR A 170 -18.50 -9.73 0.79
CA THR A 170 -19.46 -9.62 1.90
C THR A 170 -20.32 -10.87 2.04
N ALA A 171 -20.83 -11.41 0.93
CA ALA A 171 -21.68 -12.60 0.97
C ALA A 171 -20.95 -13.85 1.48
N ASP A 172 -19.70 -14.03 1.09
CA ASP A 172 -18.89 -15.17 1.55
C ASP A 172 -18.45 -14.98 2.99
N LEU A 173 -18.10 -13.75 3.37
CA LEU A 173 -17.77 -13.42 4.75
C LEU A 173 -18.97 -13.67 5.70
N VAL A 174 -20.20 -13.36 5.26
CA VAL A 174 -21.43 -13.69 6.01
C VAL A 174 -21.57 -15.20 6.22
N LYS A 175 -21.23 -16.01 5.23
CA LYS A 175 -21.23 -17.50 5.38
C LYS A 175 -20.19 -17.94 6.42
N VAL A 176 -18.97 -17.39 6.36
CA VAL A 176 -17.89 -17.71 7.32
C VAL A 176 -18.27 -17.28 8.73
N MET A 177 -18.84 -16.09 8.87
CA MET A 177 -19.18 -15.49 10.18
C MET A 177 -20.50 -15.99 10.77
N GLY A 178 -21.39 -16.54 9.95
CA GLY A 178 -22.78 -16.88 10.35
C GLY A 178 -23.64 -15.65 10.69
N THR A 179 -23.19 -14.44 10.39
CA THR A 179 -23.90 -13.17 10.65
C THR A 179 -23.44 -12.10 9.67
N ASP A 180 -24.29 -11.10 9.44
CA ASP A 180 -24.01 -9.89 8.66
C ASP A 180 -23.74 -8.65 9.54
N LYS A 181 -23.60 -8.85 10.86
CA LYS A 181 -23.52 -7.78 11.87
C LYS A 181 -22.27 -7.93 12.74
N GLY A 182 -21.90 -6.82 13.37
CA GLY A 182 -20.81 -6.75 14.34
C GLY A 182 -19.64 -5.90 13.86
N THR A 183 -18.68 -5.71 14.76
CA THR A 183 -17.55 -4.78 14.61
C THR A 183 -16.78 -4.94 13.28
N LEU A 184 -16.59 -6.19 12.82
CA LEU A 184 -15.90 -6.42 11.55
C LEU A 184 -16.66 -5.81 10.36
N PHE A 185 -17.96 -6.05 10.27
CA PHE A 185 -18.80 -5.50 9.20
C PHE A 185 -18.91 -3.98 9.27
N ASP A 186 -18.99 -3.42 10.48
CA ASP A 186 -18.98 -1.98 10.71
C ASP A 186 -17.69 -1.35 10.19
N LEU A 187 -16.53 -1.95 10.50
CA LEU A 187 -15.23 -1.48 10.03
C LEU A 187 -15.07 -1.61 8.51
N LEU A 188 -15.53 -2.70 7.92
CA LEU A 188 -15.51 -2.88 6.47
C LEU A 188 -16.37 -1.83 5.75
N ALA A 189 -17.56 -1.57 6.27
CA ALA A 189 -18.43 -0.52 5.74
C ALA A 189 -17.80 0.87 5.91
N ALA A 190 -17.21 1.16 7.07
CA ALA A 190 -16.51 2.42 7.32
C ALA A 190 -15.30 2.60 6.38
N GLN A 191 -14.54 1.56 6.09
CA GLN A 191 -13.41 1.63 5.15
C GLN A 191 -13.88 1.96 3.72
N ARG A 192 -15.00 1.38 3.27
CA ARG A 192 -15.58 1.70 1.95
C ARG A 192 -15.96 3.17 1.85
N LEU A 193 -16.63 3.72 2.88
CA LEU A 193 -16.98 5.13 2.96
C LEU A 193 -15.74 6.05 3.09
N ALA A 194 -14.67 5.59 3.73
CA ALA A 194 -13.45 6.38 3.87
C ALA A 194 -12.64 6.49 2.57
N LYS A 195 -12.81 5.56 1.63
CA LYS A 195 -12.02 5.52 0.39
C LYS A 195 -12.15 6.80 -0.43
N PRO A 196 -13.35 7.30 -0.78
CA PRO A 196 -13.49 8.57 -1.51
C PRO A 196 -12.80 9.73 -0.79
N ILE A 197 -12.97 9.86 0.53
CA ILE A 197 -12.34 10.95 1.31
C ILE A 197 -10.80 10.89 1.20
N LYS A 198 -10.21 9.68 1.31
CA LYS A 198 -8.76 9.49 1.16
C LYS A 198 -8.26 9.84 -0.24
N GLU A 199 -9.12 9.75 -1.24
CA GLU A 199 -8.85 10.12 -2.62
C GLU A 199 -9.26 11.58 -2.93
N PHE A 200 -9.48 12.39 -1.90
CA PHE A 200 -9.93 13.78 -2.00
C PHE A 200 -11.25 13.97 -2.76
N GLN A 201 -12.12 12.99 -2.66
CA GLN A 201 -13.50 13.07 -3.15
C GLN A 201 -14.42 13.28 -1.95
N PRO A 202 -14.97 14.48 -1.75
CA PRO A 202 -15.86 14.74 -0.63
C PRO A 202 -17.12 13.90 -0.71
N LEU A 203 -17.53 13.34 0.43
CA LEU A 203 -18.81 12.64 0.58
C LEU A 203 -19.97 13.63 0.52
N SER A 204 -21.13 13.16 0.05
CA SER A 204 -22.41 13.84 0.18
C SER A 204 -22.93 13.79 1.63
N ASP A 205 -23.93 14.59 1.93
CA ASP A 205 -24.55 14.57 3.26
C ASP A 205 -25.30 13.25 3.52
N GLU A 206 -25.82 12.61 2.49
CA GLU A 206 -26.44 11.28 2.52
C GLU A 206 -25.42 10.20 2.89
N GLU A 207 -24.23 10.21 2.25
CA GLU A 207 -23.16 9.24 2.56
C GLU A 207 -22.63 9.41 3.99
N ILE A 208 -22.55 10.65 4.50
CA ILE A 208 -22.20 10.92 5.90
C ILE A 208 -23.31 10.43 6.84
N ALA A 209 -24.57 10.56 6.46
CA ALA A 209 -25.68 10.03 7.22
C ALA A 209 -25.67 8.49 7.29
N GLU A 210 -25.29 7.81 6.21
CA GLU A 210 -25.10 6.34 6.20
C GLU A 210 -24.02 5.90 7.20
N ALA A 211 -22.91 6.63 7.28
CA ALA A 211 -21.90 6.37 8.31
C ALA A 211 -22.47 6.46 9.74
N GLY A 212 -23.42 7.34 9.95
CA GLY A 212 -24.14 7.48 11.23
C GLY A 212 -25.03 6.29 11.59
N LYS A 213 -25.50 5.53 10.60
CA LYS A 213 -26.26 4.29 10.83
C LYS A 213 -25.38 3.16 11.35
N ILE A 214 -24.09 3.16 10.95
CA ILE A 214 -23.09 2.21 11.46
C ILE A 214 -22.75 2.59 12.91
N SER A 215 -22.31 3.84 13.13
CA SER A 215 -21.99 4.36 14.46
C SER A 215 -22.05 5.89 14.47
N PRO A 216 -22.59 6.53 15.55
CA PRO A 216 -22.53 7.99 15.71
C PRO A 216 -21.11 8.55 15.66
N VAL A 217 -20.12 7.79 16.16
CA VAL A 217 -18.69 8.15 16.11
C VAL A 217 -18.19 8.25 14.68
N PHE A 218 -18.59 7.33 13.82
CA PHE A 218 -18.20 7.37 12.39
C PHE A 218 -18.81 8.56 11.67
N ARG A 219 -20.07 8.90 11.95
CA ARG A 219 -20.71 10.10 11.38
C ARG A 219 -19.90 11.35 11.68
N GLU A 220 -19.52 11.55 12.94
CA GLU A 220 -18.75 12.71 13.35
C GLU A 220 -17.35 12.72 12.72
N ALA A 221 -16.65 11.60 12.76
CA ALA A 221 -15.32 11.47 12.18
C ALA A 221 -15.32 11.75 10.66
N PHE A 222 -16.27 11.17 9.91
CA PHE A 222 -16.38 11.40 8.47
C PHE A 222 -16.79 12.84 8.15
N ALA A 223 -17.67 13.46 8.92
CA ALA A 223 -18.02 14.86 8.75
C ALA A 223 -16.79 15.77 8.93
N GLN A 224 -15.98 15.53 9.96
CA GLN A 224 -14.74 16.28 10.20
C GLN A 224 -13.71 16.08 9.07
N MET A 225 -13.48 14.82 8.66
CA MET A 225 -12.57 14.50 7.55
C MET A 225 -13.05 15.16 6.25
N ASN A 226 -14.33 15.08 5.95
CA ASN A 226 -14.95 15.65 4.76
C ASN A 226 -14.79 17.17 4.70
N ASN A 227 -15.04 17.85 5.81
CA ASN A 227 -14.84 19.30 5.90
C ASN A 227 -13.37 19.68 5.66
N LYS A 228 -12.44 18.93 6.23
CA LYS A 228 -11.00 19.14 6.00
C LYS A 228 -10.61 18.95 4.53
N VAL A 229 -11.15 17.92 3.86
CA VAL A 229 -10.91 17.71 2.43
C VAL A 229 -11.51 18.85 1.61
N LYS A 230 -12.75 19.28 1.87
CA LYS A 230 -13.36 20.42 1.20
C LYS A 230 -12.52 21.69 1.36
N GLN A 231 -12.02 21.96 2.56
CA GLN A 231 -11.15 23.10 2.83
C GLN A 231 -9.84 23.03 2.02
N LEU A 232 -9.16 21.88 2.02
CA LEU A 232 -7.92 21.68 1.26
C LEU A 232 -8.14 21.88 -0.25
N ILE A 233 -9.24 21.40 -0.80
CA ILE A 233 -9.60 21.61 -2.21
C ILE A 233 -9.73 23.11 -2.50
N GLU A 234 -10.43 23.88 -1.65
CA GLU A 234 -10.61 25.33 -1.86
C GLU A 234 -9.29 26.11 -1.68
N GLU A 235 -8.44 25.71 -0.76
CA GLU A 235 -7.10 26.29 -0.61
C GLU A 235 -6.23 26.01 -1.84
N ASN A 236 -6.27 24.80 -2.38
CA ASN A 236 -5.49 24.40 -3.55
C ASN A 236 -5.92 25.14 -4.82
N LYS A 237 -7.20 25.47 -4.98
CA LYS A 237 -7.69 26.29 -6.11
C LYS A 237 -7.06 27.68 -6.18
N LYS A 238 -6.52 28.19 -5.07
CA LYS A 238 -5.86 29.52 -5.00
C LYS A 238 -4.39 29.46 -5.36
N LYS A 239 -3.80 28.28 -5.45
CA LYS A 239 -2.37 28.09 -5.77
C LYS A 239 -2.13 28.27 -7.27
N SER A 240 -0.92 28.69 -7.63
CA SER A 240 -0.48 28.91 -8.99
C SER A 240 0.94 28.44 -9.23
N GLY A 241 1.40 28.49 -10.48
CA GLY A 241 2.76 28.05 -10.85
C GLY A 241 2.82 26.60 -11.32
N TYR A 242 1.68 25.97 -11.57
CA TYR A 242 1.57 24.66 -12.20
C TYR A 242 0.57 24.71 -13.37
N THR A 243 0.76 23.80 -14.31
CA THR A 243 -0.14 23.60 -15.46
C THR A 243 -0.53 22.14 -15.54
N VAL A 244 -1.78 21.87 -15.86
CA VAL A 244 -2.32 20.52 -15.99
C VAL A 244 -2.67 20.25 -17.44
N ASN A 245 -2.12 19.17 -18.01
CA ASN A 245 -2.45 18.70 -19.34
C ASN A 245 -2.53 19.85 -20.36
N ARG A 246 -1.46 20.63 -20.52
CA ARG A 246 -1.38 21.70 -21.54
C ARG A 246 -1.78 21.17 -22.93
N VAL A 247 -1.45 19.92 -23.21
CA VAL A 247 -1.92 19.16 -24.37
C VAL A 247 -3.00 18.19 -23.88
N ASN A 248 -4.14 18.12 -24.53
CA ASN A 248 -5.13 17.09 -24.23
C ASN A 248 -4.61 15.74 -24.69
N ILE A 249 -4.28 14.88 -23.74
CA ILE A 249 -3.66 13.57 -23.99
C ILE A 249 -4.65 12.40 -24.09
N ALA A 250 -5.94 12.66 -23.83
CA ALA A 250 -6.94 11.59 -23.69
C ALA A 250 -7.09 10.71 -24.95
N GLU A 251 -6.93 11.30 -26.13
CA GLU A 251 -7.11 10.62 -27.42
C GLU A 251 -5.78 10.40 -28.19
N ILE A 252 -4.64 10.76 -27.56
CA ILE A 252 -3.33 10.61 -28.20
C ILE A 252 -2.86 9.16 -28.08
N PRO A 253 -2.52 8.49 -29.20
CA PRO A 253 -1.90 7.18 -29.17
C PRO A 253 -0.64 7.17 -28.31
N ALA A 254 -0.38 6.05 -27.60
CA ALA A 254 0.72 5.96 -26.65
C ALA A 254 2.09 6.23 -27.29
N GLU A 255 2.30 5.79 -28.55
CA GLU A 255 3.52 5.98 -29.33
C GLU A 255 3.80 7.43 -29.68
N GLU A 256 2.77 8.25 -29.83
CA GLU A 256 2.87 9.68 -30.21
C GLU A 256 2.91 10.59 -28.99
N LEU A 257 2.47 10.09 -27.82
CA LEU A 257 2.22 10.87 -26.63
C LEU A 257 3.44 11.66 -26.17
N PHE A 258 4.61 11.00 -26.06
CA PHE A 258 5.81 11.66 -25.56
C PHE A 258 6.22 12.86 -26.42
N ASN A 259 6.14 12.71 -27.74
CA ASN A 259 6.39 13.81 -28.67
C ASN A 259 5.34 14.93 -28.53
N ALA A 260 4.07 14.57 -28.41
CA ALA A 260 2.99 15.55 -28.25
C ALA A 260 3.17 16.41 -26.99
N ILE A 261 3.55 15.81 -25.86
CA ILE A 261 3.73 16.55 -24.59
C ILE A 261 5.04 17.33 -24.53
N THR A 262 6.08 16.93 -25.27
CA THR A 262 7.40 17.59 -25.24
C THR A 262 7.61 18.62 -26.35
N THR A 263 6.92 18.50 -27.47
CA THR A 263 7.01 19.45 -28.61
C THR A 263 6.76 20.91 -28.23
N PRO A 264 5.82 21.28 -27.33
CA PRO A 264 5.62 22.66 -26.91
C PRO A 264 6.83 23.32 -26.23
N TYR A 265 7.82 22.52 -25.81
CA TYR A 265 9.00 22.98 -25.09
C TYR A 265 10.29 22.93 -25.95
N ARG A 266 10.17 22.79 -27.24
CA ARG A 266 11.32 22.92 -28.17
C ARG A 266 12.04 24.27 -27.93
N GLY A 267 13.36 24.24 -27.91
CA GLY A 267 14.21 25.38 -27.55
C GLY A 267 14.47 25.53 -26.05
N LYS A 268 13.86 24.68 -25.21
CA LYS A 268 14.09 24.63 -23.77
C LYS A 268 14.63 23.29 -23.33
N VAL A 269 15.38 23.27 -22.25
CA VAL A 269 15.75 22.04 -21.54
C VAL A 269 14.53 21.57 -20.74
N VAL A 270 14.17 20.29 -20.87
CA VAL A 270 13.05 19.72 -20.10
C VAL A 270 13.58 18.69 -19.11
N PHE A 271 13.37 18.95 -17.83
CA PHE A 271 13.59 17.95 -16.77
C PHE A 271 12.30 17.19 -16.53
N VAL A 272 12.32 15.90 -16.84
CA VAL A 272 11.17 15.00 -16.71
C VAL A 272 11.31 14.19 -15.41
N ASP A 273 10.27 14.20 -14.58
CA ASP A 273 10.13 13.41 -13.34
C ASP A 273 8.99 12.40 -13.51
N PHE A 274 9.32 11.11 -13.53
CA PHE A 274 8.36 10.02 -13.49
C PHE A 274 8.05 9.69 -12.03
N TRP A 275 6.81 9.92 -11.61
CA TRP A 275 6.41 9.82 -10.23
C TRP A 275 5.04 9.20 -10.02
N ALA A 276 4.66 8.95 -8.75
CA ALA A 276 3.31 8.57 -8.37
C ALA A 276 2.92 9.17 -7.01
N THR A 277 1.63 9.36 -6.78
CA THR A 277 1.10 9.95 -5.55
C THR A 277 1.40 9.11 -4.29
N TRP A 278 1.51 7.82 -4.43
CA TRP A 278 1.86 6.87 -3.38
C TRP A 278 3.38 6.72 -3.14
N CYS A 279 4.21 7.27 -4.03
CA CYS A 279 5.67 7.15 -3.99
C CYS A 279 6.27 8.07 -2.92
N GLY A 280 6.59 7.52 -1.75
CA GLY A 280 7.27 8.24 -0.67
C GLY A 280 8.61 8.85 -1.07
N PRO A 281 9.54 8.07 -1.69
CA PRO A 281 10.82 8.58 -2.19
C PRO A 281 10.67 9.73 -3.20
N CYS A 282 9.65 9.69 -4.10
CA CYS A 282 9.39 10.78 -5.05
C CYS A 282 9.09 12.09 -4.33
N LYS A 283 8.20 12.04 -3.33
CA LYS A 283 7.83 13.22 -2.51
C LYS A 283 9.02 13.81 -1.76
N ALA A 284 9.87 12.95 -1.21
CA ALA A 284 11.10 13.36 -0.54
C ALA A 284 12.09 14.02 -1.53
N ALA A 285 12.26 13.46 -2.72
CA ALA A 285 13.10 13.98 -3.78
C ALA A 285 12.62 15.36 -4.27
N MET A 286 11.31 15.52 -4.53
CA MET A 286 10.72 16.80 -4.91
C MET A 286 10.99 17.89 -3.89
N LYS A 287 10.85 17.58 -2.58
CA LYS A 287 11.15 18.51 -1.50
C LYS A 287 12.63 18.92 -1.47
N GLN A 288 13.54 17.95 -1.67
CA GLN A 288 14.98 18.23 -1.70
C GLN A 288 15.41 19.01 -2.94
N SER A 289 14.71 18.86 -4.07
CA SER A 289 15.02 19.54 -5.34
C SER A 289 14.43 20.94 -5.43
N GLU A 290 13.53 21.35 -4.53
CA GLU A 290 12.86 22.66 -4.59
C GLU A 290 13.84 23.86 -4.58
N PRO A 291 14.93 23.86 -3.81
CA PRO A 291 15.94 24.92 -3.91
C PRO A 291 16.58 25.00 -5.29
N VAL A 292 16.92 23.85 -5.90
CA VAL A 292 17.54 23.80 -7.24
C VAL A 292 16.60 24.33 -8.30
N LYS A 293 15.30 24.01 -8.23
CA LYS A 293 14.29 24.54 -9.17
C LYS A 293 14.27 26.06 -9.18
N LYS A 294 14.49 26.72 -8.03
CA LYS A 294 14.54 28.19 -7.93
C LYS A 294 15.70 28.79 -8.70
N ASP A 295 16.83 28.08 -8.85
CA ASP A 295 18.00 28.54 -9.61
C ASP A 295 17.73 28.63 -11.12
N PHE A 296 16.67 27.98 -11.58
CA PHE A 296 16.25 27.95 -12.99
C PHE A 296 15.03 28.82 -13.29
N VAL A 297 14.52 29.57 -12.33
CA VAL A 297 13.43 30.53 -12.57
C VAL A 297 13.88 31.60 -13.57
N GLY A 298 13.10 31.79 -14.64
CA GLY A 298 13.41 32.73 -15.71
C GLY A 298 14.42 32.24 -16.75
N LYS A 299 14.90 31.00 -16.63
CA LYS A 299 15.74 30.33 -17.63
C LYS A 299 14.90 29.43 -18.55
N ASP A 300 15.47 29.04 -19.70
CA ASP A 300 14.82 28.13 -20.64
C ASP A 300 14.85 26.68 -20.15
N VAL A 301 14.25 26.46 -18.98
CA VAL A 301 14.11 25.15 -18.34
C VAL A 301 12.63 24.91 -17.99
N VAL A 302 12.14 23.72 -18.28
CA VAL A 302 10.78 23.25 -17.94
C VAL A 302 10.90 22.02 -17.04
N PHE A 303 10.13 22.00 -15.96
CA PHE A 303 9.95 20.83 -15.11
C PHE A 303 8.66 20.14 -15.48
N LEU A 304 8.76 18.91 -15.97
CA LEU A 304 7.65 18.11 -16.50
C LEU A 304 7.46 16.86 -15.61
N TYR A 305 6.27 16.72 -15.05
CA TYR A 305 5.91 15.65 -14.12
C TYR A 305 4.94 14.68 -14.78
N LEU A 306 5.34 13.42 -14.88
CA LEU A 306 4.56 12.36 -15.50
C LEU A 306 4.10 11.35 -14.47
N ALA A 307 2.79 11.10 -14.39
CA ALA A 307 2.18 10.11 -13.52
C ALA A 307 1.22 9.19 -14.32
N GLY A 308 1.03 7.97 -13.87
CA GLY A 308 0.04 7.04 -14.43
C GLY A 308 -1.28 7.03 -13.66
N GLU A 309 -2.27 6.28 -14.15
CA GLU A 309 -3.58 6.10 -13.51
C GLU A 309 -3.52 5.41 -12.15
N ASN A 310 -2.45 4.69 -11.85
CA ASN A 310 -2.15 4.17 -10.52
C ASN A 310 -1.97 5.25 -9.43
N SER A 311 -1.91 6.51 -9.85
CA SER A 311 -2.08 7.71 -9.01
C SER A 311 -3.54 8.13 -9.06
N PRO A 312 -4.38 7.90 -8.01
CA PRO A 312 -5.79 8.28 -8.03
C PRO A 312 -5.98 9.74 -8.40
N LYS A 313 -6.93 10.01 -9.31
CA LYS A 313 -7.11 11.34 -9.91
C LYS A 313 -7.26 12.44 -8.86
N GLY A 314 -8.16 12.25 -7.89
CA GLY A 314 -8.39 13.24 -6.84
C GLY A 314 -7.13 13.52 -6.00
N THR A 315 -6.39 12.47 -5.62
CA THR A 315 -5.12 12.62 -4.89
C THR A 315 -4.08 13.39 -5.72
N TRP A 316 -3.95 13.03 -7.01
CA TRP A 316 -3.03 13.70 -7.92
C TRP A 316 -3.38 15.18 -8.08
N GLU A 317 -4.65 15.51 -8.33
CA GLU A 317 -5.13 16.90 -8.48
C GLU A 317 -4.90 17.75 -7.22
N GLN A 318 -4.90 17.14 -6.02
CA GLN A 318 -4.65 17.85 -4.77
C GLN A 318 -3.16 17.95 -4.41
N MET A 319 -2.30 17.15 -5.01
CA MET A 319 -0.85 17.22 -4.77
C MET A 319 -0.13 18.16 -5.71
N ILE A 320 -0.52 18.22 -6.99
CA ILE A 320 0.19 19.01 -8.01
C ILE A 320 0.21 20.53 -7.76
N PRO A 321 -0.76 21.16 -7.07
CA PRO A 321 -0.68 22.59 -6.74
C PRO A 321 0.54 22.99 -5.90
N ASP A 322 1.12 22.04 -5.16
CA ASP A 322 2.35 22.24 -4.40
C ASP A 322 3.62 21.90 -5.19
N ILE A 323 3.47 21.41 -6.41
CA ILE A 323 4.57 20.99 -7.28
C ILE A 323 4.58 21.88 -8.52
N LYS A 324 5.40 22.93 -8.52
CA LYS A 324 5.49 23.85 -9.65
C LYS A 324 6.04 23.17 -10.89
N GLY A 325 5.36 23.34 -12.01
CA GLY A 325 5.74 22.77 -13.32
C GLY A 325 4.55 22.31 -14.15
N GLU A 326 4.84 21.51 -15.15
CA GLU A 326 3.86 20.95 -16.09
C GLU A 326 3.52 19.52 -15.70
N HIS A 327 2.24 19.19 -15.58
CA HIS A 327 1.77 17.91 -15.07
C HIS A 327 0.91 17.15 -16.08
N TYR A 328 1.20 15.88 -16.25
CA TYR A 328 0.40 14.95 -17.04
C TYR A 328 0.10 13.68 -16.25
N ARG A 329 -1.18 13.26 -16.29
CA ARG A 329 -1.62 11.98 -15.75
C ARG A 329 -2.10 11.10 -16.89
N MET A 330 -1.32 10.09 -17.22
CA MET A 330 -1.46 9.22 -18.38
C MET A 330 -2.35 8.01 -18.07
N THR A 331 -3.03 7.49 -19.10
CA THR A 331 -3.70 6.19 -19.00
C THR A 331 -2.69 5.08 -18.73
N ASP A 332 -3.14 3.92 -18.23
CA ASP A 332 -2.26 2.78 -17.97
C ASP A 332 -1.54 2.30 -19.25
N ALA A 333 -2.22 2.32 -20.39
CA ALA A 333 -1.62 1.98 -21.69
C ALA A 333 -0.49 2.96 -22.08
N GLN A 334 -0.74 4.26 -21.96
CA GLN A 334 0.23 5.31 -22.25
C GLN A 334 1.43 5.24 -21.29
N TRP A 335 1.17 5.07 -20.00
CA TRP A 335 2.20 4.92 -18.97
C TRP A 335 3.09 3.71 -19.24
N THR A 336 2.48 2.54 -19.49
CA THR A 336 3.21 1.30 -19.79
C THR A 336 4.08 1.45 -21.02
N TYR A 337 3.55 2.06 -22.10
CA TYR A 337 4.32 2.28 -23.32
C TYR A 337 5.54 3.19 -23.08
N ILE A 338 5.35 4.32 -22.41
CA ILE A 338 6.44 5.27 -22.12
C ILE A 338 7.48 4.65 -21.18
N CYS A 339 7.05 3.95 -20.14
CA CYS A 339 7.96 3.25 -19.24
C CYS A 339 8.83 2.20 -19.99
N ASN A 340 8.22 1.40 -20.85
CA ASN A 340 8.97 0.43 -21.66
C ASN A 340 9.92 1.11 -22.64
N LYS A 341 9.48 2.17 -23.32
CA LYS A 341 10.28 2.90 -24.32
C LYS A 341 11.55 3.49 -23.71
N PHE A 342 11.48 4.00 -22.49
CA PHE A 342 12.61 4.67 -21.83
C PHE A 342 13.28 3.85 -20.73
N GLY A 343 12.84 2.61 -20.50
CA GLY A 343 13.42 1.73 -19.48
C GLY A 343 13.12 2.17 -18.03
N VAL A 344 11.95 2.80 -17.79
CA VAL A 344 11.50 3.19 -16.45
C VAL A 344 11.06 1.95 -15.69
N GLN A 345 11.94 1.42 -14.85
CA GLN A 345 11.69 0.21 -14.04
C GLN A 345 10.98 0.50 -12.72
N GLY A 346 10.90 1.77 -12.33
CA GLY A 346 10.27 2.20 -11.08
C GLY A 346 10.29 3.72 -10.93
N VAL A 347 9.63 4.20 -9.89
CA VAL A 347 9.60 5.63 -9.55
C VAL A 347 10.26 5.88 -8.20
N PRO A 348 11.00 6.99 -8.03
CA PRO A 348 11.25 8.04 -9.01
C PRO A 348 12.22 7.64 -10.12
N SER A 349 11.98 8.14 -11.33
CA SER A 349 12.93 8.10 -12.43
C SER A 349 12.96 9.45 -13.13
N TYR A 350 14.11 9.82 -13.70
CA TYR A 350 14.34 11.14 -14.23
C TYR A 350 14.94 11.11 -15.63
N MET A 351 14.61 12.12 -16.45
CA MET A 351 15.17 12.30 -17.77
C MET A 351 15.44 13.78 -18.02
N VAL A 352 16.52 14.12 -18.71
CA VAL A 352 16.74 15.46 -19.25
C VAL A 352 16.61 15.40 -20.77
N ILE A 353 15.82 16.33 -21.34
CA ILE A 353 15.66 16.51 -22.77
C ILE A 353 16.35 17.79 -23.17
N ALA A 354 17.24 17.73 -24.15
CA ALA A 354 17.95 18.88 -24.69
C ALA A 354 17.00 19.85 -25.45
N LYS A 355 17.49 21.06 -25.76
CA LYS A 355 16.74 22.10 -26.48
C LYS A 355 16.22 21.64 -27.85
N ASP A 356 16.93 20.74 -28.51
CA ASP A 356 16.53 20.11 -29.78
C ASP A 356 15.41 19.04 -29.63
N GLY A 357 15.04 18.73 -28.38
CA GLY A 357 14.04 17.72 -28.02
C GLY A 357 14.60 16.30 -27.93
N THR A 358 15.91 16.14 -27.96
CA THR A 358 16.55 14.83 -27.81
C THR A 358 16.67 14.43 -26.36
N PRO A 359 16.18 13.25 -25.91
CA PRO A 359 16.46 12.71 -24.59
C PRO A 359 17.97 12.44 -24.42
N LYS A 360 18.56 12.92 -23.33
CA LYS A 360 20.01 12.80 -23.06
C LYS A 360 20.29 11.97 -21.83
N HIS A 361 19.98 12.47 -20.66
CA HIS A 361 20.27 11.79 -19.40
C HIS A 361 19.04 11.01 -18.94
N PHE A 362 19.25 9.80 -18.46
CA PHE A 362 18.23 8.99 -17.81
C PHE A 362 18.77 8.40 -16.51
N GLN A 363 17.97 8.51 -15.42
CA GLN A 363 18.39 8.05 -14.10
C GLN A 363 17.20 7.41 -13.36
N VAL A 364 17.39 6.18 -12.90
CA VAL A 364 16.47 5.50 -11.97
C VAL A 364 16.90 5.81 -10.53
N GLY A 365 15.94 6.16 -9.70
CA GLY A 365 16.21 6.61 -8.33
C GLY A 365 16.67 8.06 -8.25
N PHE A 366 16.55 8.67 -7.08
CA PHE A 366 16.95 10.06 -6.87
C PHE A 366 18.48 10.20 -6.78
N MET A 367 19.04 10.96 -7.70
CA MET A 367 20.50 11.20 -7.80
C MET A 367 21.04 12.29 -6.86
N GLY A 368 20.16 12.96 -6.11
CA GLY A 368 20.52 14.16 -5.32
C GLY A 368 20.32 15.47 -6.11
N ALA A 369 20.05 16.55 -5.37
CA ALA A 369 19.72 17.84 -5.95
C ALA A 369 20.87 18.46 -6.76
N GLU A 370 22.13 18.32 -6.31
CA GLU A 370 23.29 18.83 -7.01
C GLU A 370 23.49 18.14 -8.36
N LYS A 371 23.36 16.81 -8.43
CA LYS A 371 23.49 16.09 -9.69
C LYS A 371 22.39 16.47 -10.67
N MET A 372 21.14 16.63 -10.16
CA MET A 372 20.04 17.17 -10.96
C MET A 372 20.40 18.54 -11.57
N LYS A 373 20.97 19.43 -10.76
CA LYS A 373 21.40 20.76 -11.21
C LYS A 373 22.48 20.68 -12.30
N GLU A 374 23.50 19.83 -12.12
CA GLU A 374 24.54 19.58 -13.11
C GLU A 374 23.96 19.14 -14.46
N MET A 375 23.10 18.12 -14.46
CA MET A 375 22.50 17.57 -15.69
C MET A 375 21.68 18.62 -16.46
N ILE A 376 20.92 19.47 -15.75
CA ILE A 376 20.14 20.53 -16.36
C ILE A 376 21.07 21.62 -16.91
N THR A 377 22.09 22.03 -16.15
CA THR A 377 23.03 23.09 -16.54
C THR A 377 23.83 22.68 -17.77
N GLU A 378 24.33 21.43 -17.83
CA GLU A 378 25.05 20.90 -18.96
C GLU A 378 24.27 21.04 -20.28
N GLU A 379 22.97 20.73 -20.28
CA GLU A 379 22.14 20.86 -21.49
C GLU A 379 21.69 22.31 -21.75
N LEU A 380 21.65 23.15 -20.72
CA LEU A 380 21.28 24.57 -20.85
C LEU A 380 22.42 25.38 -21.50
N GLU A 381 23.69 25.01 -21.28
CA GLU A 381 24.87 25.69 -21.82
C GLU A 381 25.20 25.28 -23.28
N LYS A 382 24.60 24.21 -23.78
CA LYS A 382 24.66 23.81 -25.19
C LYS A 382 23.64 24.57 -26.03
#